data_79ca66049415a04b1217df7ba4c75567
#
_entry.id   79ca66049415a04b1217df7ba4c75567
#
_cell.length_a   1.000
_cell.length_b   1.000
_cell.length_c   1.000
_cell.angle_alpha   90.00
_cell.angle_beta   90.00
_cell.angle_gamma   90.00
#
_symmetry.space_group_name_H-M   'P 1'
#
loop_
_entity.id
_entity.type
_entity.pdbx_description
1 polymer ?
#
loop_
_entity_poly.entity_id
_entity_poly.type
_entity_poly.pdbx_seq_one_letter_code
_entity_poly.pdbx_strand_id
1 'polypeptide(L)'
;MNDSKVPKLALHWQILIGMVTGGVIGVLLNLNAREYAVTLDGVEAGSYTRVELQDVNSMVLISAFAGSEKVSSFVVGKSPAYSDITHSDMESFRKDEPELYRLFQDYGRSWARWVSDWTDRLGDLFLRMLKMVAIPLIVCSLTSGVLGLGKAERIGRMFGRTMGYYLCTSFLAIVTGLLFVNLIQPGDRSESAVTVATDAVVKSAEPISVMLFSQLEKMVPTNPIQALAEGDFLSIISFTLMFALCALLVGGKTPATVRNSAEAGFEVMMKMTMAVIALAPFGVCFLMLNATAMNGADVFIPLVWYMLTVLLALSFHACITLPLIVKLIAKRNPLEFARSMSPALLTAFSSASSNGTLPLTMASVEKRAGVSNQTSSFVLPLGATINMDGTALYEAVAVLFIAQLNMTEPLSLGLQITVALTALLVSIGAAGIPHAGLVMMVIVLQAVGLPLEMQGLILAVDRVLDMFRTSVNVWSDSCGCAVIDRFNDSLSESAPA
;
A
#
# COMPACT_ATOMS: atom_id res chain seq x y z
N MET A 1 45.39 -7.78 -9.63
CA MET A 1 44.91 -6.75 -8.71
C MET A 1 43.49 -7.14 -8.31
N ASN A 2 43.32 -7.58 -7.07
CA ASN A 2 42.10 -8.11 -6.53
C ASN A 2 41.22 -6.91 -6.15
N ASP A 3 40.21 -6.56 -6.96
CA ASP A 3 39.17 -5.60 -6.56
C ASP A 3 38.35 -6.22 -5.43
N SER A 4 38.73 -5.93 -4.21
CA SER A 4 37.93 -6.17 -3.03
C SER A 4 36.69 -5.25 -3.10
N LYS A 5 35.67 -5.65 -3.85
CA LYS A 5 34.35 -4.99 -3.80
C LYS A 5 33.83 -5.13 -2.37
N VAL A 6 33.88 -4.05 -1.62
CA VAL A 6 33.17 -3.92 -0.35
C VAL A 6 31.74 -4.44 -0.59
N PRO A 7 31.24 -5.43 0.17
CA PRO A 7 29.90 -5.95 -0.04
C PRO A 7 28.90 -4.81 0.10
N LYS A 8 28.19 -4.50 -0.99
CA LYS A 8 27.13 -3.46 -0.95
C LYS A 8 26.09 -3.90 0.07
N LEU A 9 25.80 -3.04 1.02
CA LEU A 9 24.76 -3.27 2.01
C LEU A 9 23.44 -3.59 1.29
N ALA A 10 22.73 -4.62 1.73
CA ALA A 10 21.47 -5.00 1.12
C ALA A 10 20.44 -3.86 1.21
N LEU A 11 19.59 -3.70 0.21
CA LEU A 11 18.67 -2.57 0.05
C LEU A 11 17.79 -2.34 1.29
N HIS A 12 17.32 -3.40 1.93
CA HIS A 12 16.50 -3.29 3.15
C HIS A 12 17.25 -2.64 4.32
N TRP A 13 18.55 -2.90 4.48
CA TRP A 13 19.38 -2.20 5.47
C TRP A 13 19.57 -0.73 5.13
N GLN A 14 19.71 -0.40 3.84
CA GLN A 14 19.81 0.98 3.40
C GLN A 14 18.50 1.75 3.69
N ILE A 15 17.34 1.13 3.45
CA ILE A 15 16.02 1.70 3.77
C ILE A 15 15.89 1.92 5.29
N LEU A 16 16.27 0.93 6.10
CA LEU A 16 16.22 1.05 7.55
C LEU A 16 17.13 2.18 8.07
N ILE A 17 18.34 2.31 7.51
CA ILE A 17 19.26 3.41 7.85
C ILE A 17 18.62 4.75 7.43
N GLY A 18 18.04 4.84 6.23
CA GLY A 18 17.34 6.04 5.77
C GLY A 18 16.19 6.43 6.71
N MET A 19 15.38 5.47 7.14
CA MET A 19 14.31 5.66 8.09
C MET A 19 14.80 6.19 9.45
N VAL A 20 15.80 5.52 10.03
CA VAL A 20 16.36 5.92 11.34
C VAL A 20 17.00 7.30 11.24
N THR A 21 17.76 7.55 10.18
CA THR A 21 18.41 8.86 9.95
C THR A 21 17.36 9.96 9.79
N GLY A 22 16.37 9.75 8.93
CA GLY A 22 15.29 10.71 8.73
C GLY A 22 14.50 10.96 10.03
N GLY A 23 14.16 9.87 10.76
CA GLY A 23 13.47 9.96 12.04
C GLY A 23 14.23 10.76 13.09
N VAL A 24 15.52 10.47 13.28
CA VAL A 24 16.37 11.20 14.25
C VAL A 24 16.50 12.67 13.87
N ILE A 25 16.82 12.97 12.60
CA ILE A 25 16.94 14.36 12.15
C ILE A 25 15.60 15.09 12.31
N GLY A 26 14.48 14.47 11.94
CA GLY A 26 13.16 15.07 12.06
C GLY A 26 12.76 15.35 13.51
N VAL A 27 13.02 14.44 14.45
CA VAL A 27 12.81 14.68 15.89
C VAL A 27 13.69 15.85 16.37
N LEU A 28 14.93 15.95 15.91
CA LEU A 28 15.81 17.09 16.26
C LEU A 28 15.29 18.42 15.68
N LEU A 29 14.63 18.38 14.54
CA LEU A 29 13.99 19.55 13.92
C LEU A 29 12.63 19.87 14.51
N ASN A 30 11.98 18.95 15.21
CA ASN A 30 10.59 18.96 15.67
C ASN A 30 9.96 20.37 15.77
N LEU A 31 9.09 20.70 14.83
CA LEU A 31 8.43 22.00 14.73
C LEU A 31 7.42 22.24 15.86
N ASN A 32 6.86 21.17 16.43
CA ASN A 32 5.92 21.27 17.55
C ASN A 32 6.58 21.72 18.86
N ALA A 33 7.89 21.49 18.99
CA ALA A 33 8.66 21.91 20.17
C ALA A 33 9.44 23.21 19.95
N ARG A 34 9.29 23.86 18.79
CA ARG A 34 10.02 25.08 18.44
C ARG A 34 9.08 26.23 18.23
N GLU A 35 9.51 27.37 18.71
CA GLU A 35 8.87 28.65 18.47
C GLU A 35 9.86 29.58 17.79
N TYR A 36 9.46 30.17 16.69
CA TYR A 36 10.23 31.18 15.98
C TYR A 36 9.31 32.36 15.69
N ALA A 37 9.65 33.53 16.23
CA ALA A 37 8.84 34.74 16.11
C ALA A 37 9.67 35.88 15.52
N VAL A 38 9.12 36.60 14.55
CA VAL A 38 9.72 37.77 13.93
C VAL A 38 8.67 38.88 13.88
N THR A 39 9.07 40.10 14.28
CA THR A 39 8.26 41.29 14.15
C THR A 39 8.88 42.19 13.09
N LEU A 40 8.08 42.55 12.08
CA LEU A 40 8.46 43.49 11.03
C LEU A 40 7.76 44.84 11.28
N ASP A 41 8.52 45.93 11.23
CA ASP A 41 8.00 47.27 11.45
C ASP A 41 8.31 48.18 10.25
N GLY A 42 7.46 49.13 9.95
CA GLY A 42 7.67 50.16 8.93
C GLY A 42 7.78 49.58 7.51
N VAL A 43 8.85 49.89 6.80
CA VAL A 43 9.03 49.53 5.37
C VAL A 43 9.05 48.01 5.14
N GLU A 44 9.54 47.24 6.09
CA GLU A 44 9.60 45.78 6.01
C GLU A 44 8.22 45.14 6.23
N ALA A 45 7.28 45.82 6.83
CA ALA A 45 5.91 45.35 7.04
C ALA A 45 4.99 45.55 5.84
N GLY A 46 5.49 46.08 4.72
CA GLY A 46 4.74 46.29 3.46
C GLY A 46 3.63 47.32 3.60
N SER A 47 2.39 46.94 3.31
CA SER A 47 1.20 47.79 3.45
C SER A 47 0.76 48.01 4.90
N TYR A 48 1.34 47.30 5.86
CA TYR A 48 1.02 47.36 7.30
C TYR A 48 2.04 48.19 8.07
N THR A 49 1.67 48.67 9.22
CA THR A 49 2.61 49.37 10.12
C THR A 49 3.52 48.39 10.86
N ARG A 50 2.97 47.25 11.20
CA ARG A 50 3.66 46.17 11.89
C ARG A 50 3.07 44.83 11.49
N VAL A 51 3.91 43.81 11.31
CA VAL A 51 3.50 42.41 11.07
C VAL A 51 4.26 41.50 12.03
N GLU A 52 3.52 40.70 12.76
CA GLU A 52 4.07 39.67 13.65
C GLU A 52 3.88 38.33 12.98
N LEU A 53 4.99 37.62 12.76
CA LEU A 53 5.08 36.32 12.14
C LEU A 53 5.59 35.33 13.18
N GLN A 54 4.82 34.25 13.44
CA GLN A 54 5.21 33.23 14.39
C GLN A 54 5.07 31.86 13.74
N ASP A 55 6.12 31.06 13.82
CA ASP A 55 6.16 29.66 13.40
C ASP A 55 6.12 28.79 14.65
N VAL A 56 4.94 28.25 14.98
CA VAL A 56 4.65 27.59 16.27
C VAL A 56 3.88 26.30 16.03
N ASN A 57 4.34 25.20 16.62
CA ASN A 57 3.60 23.93 16.66
C ASN A 57 3.07 23.47 15.30
N SER A 58 3.93 23.46 14.28
CA SER A 58 3.56 23.16 12.89
C SER A 58 2.54 24.09 12.24
N MET A 59 2.16 25.17 12.93
CA MET A 59 1.31 26.23 12.41
C MET A 59 2.08 27.52 12.21
N VAL A 60 1.47 28.43 11.47
CA VAL A 60 1.97 29.79 11.29
C VAL A 60 0.90 30.75 11.79
N LEU A 61 1.28 31.59 12.73
CA LEU A 61 0.46 32.68 13.21
C LEU A 61 0.94 33.98 12.56
N ILE A 62 0.05 34.69 11.90
CA ILE A 62 0.34 35.97 11.24
C ILE A 62 -0.62 37.03 11.79
N SER A 63 -0.09 38.08 12.36
CA SER A 63 -0.89 39.20 12.85
C SER A 63 -0.41 40.48 12.18
N ALA A 64 -1.31 41.23 11.54
CA ALA A 64 -1.02 42.49 10.88
C ALA A 64 -1.71 43.67 11.61
N PHE A 65 -0.99 44.78 11.72
CA PHE A 65 -1.41 45.97 12.48
C PHE A 65 -1.36 47.21 11.59
N ALA A 66 -2.33 48.11 11.81
CA ALA A 66 -2.34 49.46 11.28
C ALA A 66 -2.30 50.44 12.48
N GLY A 67 -1.13 51.04 12.71
CA GLY A 67 -0.87 51.78 13.95
C GLY A 67 -0.81 50.86 15.16
N SER A 68 -1.61 51.10 16.17
CA SER A 68 -1.73 50.24 17.37
C SER A 68 -2.87 49.20 17.30
N GLU A 69 -3.66 49.24 16.22
CA GLU A 69 -4.83 48.37 16.07
C GLU A 69 -4.49 47.15 15.27
N LYS A 70 -4.91 45.97 15.75
CA LYS A 70 -4.78 44.70 15.05
C LYS A 70 -5.85 44.58 13.94
N VAL A 71 -5.44 44.67 12.70
CA VAL A 71 -6.35 44.68 11.54
C VAL A 71 -6.72 43.26 11.11
N SER A 72 -5.76 42.34 11.13
CA SER A 72 -6.02 40.96 10.75
C SER A 72 -5.15 39.97 11.56
N SER A 73 -5.68 38.78 11.73
CA SER A 73 -4.97 37.68 12.37
C SER A 73 -5.31 36.37 11.67
N PHE A 74 -4.28 35.66 11.22
CA PHE A 74 -4.42 34.40 10.49
C PHE A 74 -3.70 33.29 11.24
N VAL A 75 -4.36 32.15 11.33
CA VAL A 75 -3.79 30.89 11.81
C VAL A 75 -3.78 29.94 10.63
N VAL A 76 -2.59 29.64 10.12
CA VAL A 76 -2.40 28.78 8.95
C VAL A 76 -1.82 27.45 9.39
N GLY A 77 -2.51 26.37 9.08
CA GLY A 77 -2.11 25.01 9.45
C GLY A 77 -3.18 24.27 10.23
N LYS A 78 -2.86 23.10 10.74
CA LYS A 78 -3.81 22.24 11.46
C LYS A 78 -3.22 21.84 12.80
N SER A 79 -3.89 22.22 13.87
CA SER A 79 -3.59 21.70 15.20
C SER A 79 -4.87 21.62 16.03
N PRO A 80 -5.11 20.54 16.77
CA PRO A 80 -6.26 20.43 17.66
C PRO A 80 -6.24 21.41 18.82
N ALA A 81 -5.09 22.06 19.08
CA ALA A 81 -4.94 23.03 20.16
C ALA A 81 -5.55 24.43 19.86
N TYR A 82 -5.92 24.71 18.60
CA TYR A 82 -6.45 26.01 18.19
C TYR A 82 -7.77 25.86 17.44
N SER A 83 -8.83 26.44 17.98
CA SER A 83 -10.18 26.41 17.40
C SER A 83 -10.37 27.38 16.23
N ASP A 84 -9.48 28.40 16.09
CA ASP A 84 -9.67 29.53 15.18
C ASP A 84 -8.74 29.46 13.96
N ILE A 85 -8.68 28.27 13.31
CA ILE A 85 -7.90 28.10 12.08
C ILE A 85 -8.59 28.87 10.96
N THR A 86 -7.87 29.83 10.35
CA THR A 86 -8.37 30.63 9.23
C THR A 86 -8.09 30.00 7.87
N HIS A 87 -6.96 29.29 7.74
CA HIS A 87 -6.54 28.62 6.50
C HIS A 87 -5.96 27.23 6.82
N SER A 88 -6.46 26.23 6.14
CA SER A 88 -6.03 24.85 6.34
C SER A 88 -4.60 24.56 5.89
N ASP A 89 -4.10 25.36 4.93
CA ASP A 89 -2.78 25.20 4.33
C ASP A 89 -2.21 26.54 3.81
N MET A 90 -0.90 26.51 3.51
CA MET A 90 -0.19 27.68 2.98
C MET A 90 -0.60 28.05 1.55
N GLU A 91 -1.18 27.12 0.77
CA GLU A 91 -1.60 27.41 -0.60
C GLU A 91 -2.90 28.22 -0.64
N SER A 92 -3.86 27.87 0.23
CA SER A 92 -5.08 28.65 0.41
C SER A 92 -4.75 30.05 0.94
N PHE A 93 -3.87 30.15 1.95
CA PHE A 93 -3.41 31.43 2.49
C PHE A 93 -2.70 32.29 1.43
N ARG A 94 -1.88 31.71 0.56
CA ARG A 94 -1.24 32.41 -0.55
C ARG A 94 -2.22 33.01 -1.54
N LYS A 95 -3.36 32.33 -1.80
CA LYS A 95 -4.38 32.81 -2.74
C LYS A 95 -5.14 34.00 -2.17
N ASP A 96 -5.43 33.96 -0.88
CA ASP A 96 -6.26 34.97 -0.23
C ASP A 96 -5.42 36.17 0.24
N GLU A 97 -4.21 35.93 0.77
CA GLU A 97 -3.33 36.94 1.36
C GLU A 97 -1.90 36.89 0.78
N PRO A 98 -1.71 37.21 -0.50
CA PRO A 98 -0.42 37.03 -1.19
C PRO A 98 0.71 37.90 -0.62
N GLU A 99 0.41 39.06 -0.06
CA GLU A 99 1.40 39.98 0.52
C GLU A 99 1.93 39.41 1.85
N LEU A 100 1.06 39.03 2.77
CA LEU A 100 1.44 38.43 4.06
C LEU A 100 2.14 37.07 3.86
N TYR A 101 1.72 36.30 2.87
CA TYR A 101 2.41 35.07 2.49
C TYR A 101 3.86 35.34 2.06
N ARG A 102 4.09 36.40 1.26
CA ARG A 102 5.43 36.79 0.81
C ARG A 102 6.29 37.22 2.00
N LEU A 103 5.76 38.07 2.89
CA LEU A 103 6.46 38.50 4.10
C LEU A 103 6.83 37.30 4.99
N PHE A 104 5.93 36.32 5.13
CA PHE A 104 6.24 35.10 5.85
C PHE A 104 7.36 34.29 5.16
N GLN A 105 7.35 34.16 3.85
CA GLN A 105 8.40 33.44 3.10
C GLN A 105 9.77 34.10 3.24
N ASP A 106 9.81 35.42 3.25
CA ASP A 106 11.06 36.18 3.26
C ASP A 106 11.64 36.31 4.67
N TYR A 107 10.80 36.47 5.71
CA TYR A 107 11.25 36.80 7.08
C TYR A 107 10.76 35.84 8.17
N GLY A 108 9.58 35.27 8.03
CA GLY A 108 8.93 34.48 9.09
C GLY A 108 9.24 32.99 9.07
N ARG A 109 9.93 32.51 8.07
CA ARG A 109 10.16 31.07 7.87
C ARG A 109 11.36 30.58 8.67
N SER A 110 11.13 29.67 9.63
CA SER A 110 12.22 29.03 10.37
C SER A 110 13.05 28.12 9.47
N TRP A 111 14.35 27.97 9.79
CA TRP A 111 15.21 27.02 9.08
C TRP A 111 14.68 25.59 9.15
N ALA A 112 14.13 25.18 10.28
CA ALA A 112 13.54 23.85 10.45
C ALA A 112 12.35 23.63 9.51
N ARG A 113 11.46 24.61 9.34
CA ARG A 113 10.36 24.57 8.36
C ARG A 113 10.88 24.56 6.93
N TRP A 114 11.91 25.32 6.64
CA TRP A 114 12.51 25.31 5.30
C TRP A 114 13.03 23.91 4.93
N VAL A 115 13.70 23.21 5.85
CA VAL A 115 14.15 21.83 5.64
C VAL A 115 12.95 20.89 5.50
N SER A 116 11.93 21.02 6.36
CA SER A 116 10.73 20.18 6.30
C SER A 116 10.01 20.31 4.96
N ASP A 117 9.81 21.53 4.44
CA ASP A 117 9.15 21.77 3.15
C ASP A 117 9.92 21.18 1.97
N TRP A 118 11.26 21.22 1.99
CA TRP A 118 12.07 20.59 0.97
C TRP A 118 12.03 19.07 1.03
N THR A 119 12.08 18.49 2.21
CA THR A 119 12.02 17.05 2.39
C THR A 119 10.64 16.49 2.05
N ASP A 120 9.57 17.25 2.32
CA ASP A 120 8.22 16.93 1.87
C ASP A 120 8.14 16.81 0.35
N ARG A 121 8.62 17.83 -0.38
CA ARG A 121 8.66 17.80 -1.86
C ARG A 121 9.46 16.64 -2.43
N LEU A 122 10.59 16.30 -1.80
CA LEU A 122 11.44 15.18 -2.23
C LEU A 122 10.80 13.83 -1.91
N GLY A 123 10.12 13.72 -0.76
CA GLY A 123 9.30 12.56 -0.41
C GLY A 123 8.14 12.36 -1.38
N ASP A 124 7.40 13.42 -1.69
CA ASP A 124 6.33 13.41 -2.68
C ASP A 124 6.80 13.01 -4.08
N LEU A 125 7.98 13.50 -4.50
CA LEU A 125 8.56 13.11 -5.77
C LEU A 125 8.79 11.59 -5.84
N PHE A 126 9.28 11.00 -4.75
CA PHE A 126 9.45 9.55 -4.65
C PHE A 126 8.11 8.81 -4.74
N LEU A 127 7.07 9.27 -4.02
CA LEU A 127 5.72 8.70 -4.11
C LEU A 127 5.12 8.83 -5.51
N ARG A 128 5.33 9.95 -6.21
CA ARG A 128 4.91 10.14 -7.62
C ARG A 128 5.59 9.15 -8.55
N MET A 129 6.89 8.87 -8.35
CA MET A 129 7.59 7.84 -9.14
C MET A 129 7.01 6.44 -8.90
N LEU A 130 6.62 6.08 -7.67
CA LEU A 130 5.92 4.83 -7.38
C LEU A 130 4.56 4.75 -8.08
N LYS A 131 3.76 5.82 -8.01
CA LYS A 131 2.45 5.90 -8.68
C LYS A 131 2.57 5.76 -10.20
N MET A 132 3.59 6.37 -10.81
CA MET A 132 3.83 6.34 -12.26
C MET A 132 3.99 4.91 -12.81
N VAL A 133 4.62 4.02 -12.06
CA VAL A 133 4.84 2.64 -12.51
C VAL A 133 3.66 1.72 -12.24
N ALA A 134 2.72 2.11 -11.36
CA ALA A 134 1.63 1.25 -10.89
C ALA A 134 0.71 0.78 -12.04
N ILE A 135 0.13 1.71 -12.79
CA ILE A 135 -0.86 1.40 -13.82
C ILE A 135 -0.31 0.49 -14.93
N PRO A 136 0.80 0.83 -15.61
CA PRO A 136 1.35 -0.05 -16.64
C PRO A 136 1.77 -1.42 -16.09
N LEU A 137 2.29 -1.47 -14.87
CA LEU A 137 2.69 -2.73 -14.22
C LEU A 137 1.48 -3.65 -14.02
N ILE A 138 0.35 -3.13 -13.51
CA ILE A 138 -0.89 -3.87 -13.30
C ILE A 138 -1.41 -4.42 -14.63
N VAL A 139 -1.53 -3.57 -15.65
CA VAL A 139 -2.06 -3.97 -16.96
C VAL A 139 -1.21 -5.09 -17.56
N CYS A 140 0.12 -4.97 -17.55
CA CYS A 140 1.02 -5.98 -18.10
C CYS A 140 1.00 -7.26 -17.26
N SER A 141 1.07 -7.15 -15.92
CA SER A 141 1.05 -8.31 -15.01
C SER A 141 -0.23 -9.10 -15.13
N LEU A 142 -1.37 -8.43 -15.05
CA LEU A 142 -2.68 -9.06 -15.08
C LEU A 142 -2.96 -9.72 -16.46
N THR A 143 -2.61 -9.01 -17.55
CA THR A 143 -2.77 -9.56 -18.91
C THR A 143 -1.90 -10.80 -19.10
N SER A 144 -0.63 -10.76 -18.72
CA SER A 144 0.27 -11.91 -18.86
C SER A 144 -0.14 -13.07 -17.96
N GLY A 145 -0.58 -12.79 -16.73
CA GLY A 145 -1.07 -13.79 -15.77
C GLY A 145 -2.28 -14.56 -16.32
N VAL A 146 -3.31 -13.87 -16.76
CA VAL A 146 -4.52 -14.49 -17.32
C VAL A 146 -4.24 -15.26 -18.61
N LEU A 147 -3.46 -14.70 -19.52
CA LEU A 147 -3.11 -15.37 -20.79
C LEU A 147 -2.11 -16.52 -20.60
N GLY A 148 -1.40 -16.58 -19.47
CA GLY A 148 -0.55 -17.70 -19.07
C GLY A 148 -1.29 -19.01 -18.81
N LEU A 149 -2.62 -18.95 -18.64
CA LEU A 149 -3.47 -20.09 -18.29
C LEU A 149 -3.62 -21.16 -19.41
N GLY A 150 -3.30 -20.85 -20.68
CA GLY A 150 -3.31 -21.80 -21.78
C GLY A 150 -4.70 -22.28 -22.21
N LYS A 151 -4.78 -23.35 -23.02
CA LYS A 151 -6.02 -23.84 -23.66
C LYS A 151 -7.06 -24.35 -22.64
N ALA A 152 -8.26 -23.79 -22.69
CA ALA A 152 -9.33 -23.86 -21.70
C ALA A 152 -10.04 -25.24 -21.48
N GLU A 153 -9.95 -26.23 -22.36
CA GLU A 153 -10.90 -27.38 -22.35
C GLU A 153 -10.67 -28.44 -21.26
N ARG A 154 -9.44 -28.72 -20.86
CA ARG A 154 -9.14 -29.61 -19.70
C ARG A 154 -8.84 -28.83 -18.40
N ILE A 155 -8.51 -27.57 -18.55
CA ILE A 155 -8.07 -26.66 -17.49
C ILE A 155 -9.28 -26.01 -16.79
N GLY A 156 -10.44 -25.92 -17.43
CA GLY A 156 -11.58 -25.13 -16.93
C GLY A 156 -12.07 -25.52 -15.52
N ARG A 157 -12.12 -26.81 -15.21
CA ARG A 157 -12.52 -27.28 -13.87
C ARG A 157 -11.46 -27.02 -12.80
N MET A 158 -10.18 -27.28 -13.14
CA MET A 158 -9.06 -27.01 -12.25
C MET A 158 -8.88 -25.50 -12.02
N PHE A 159 -9.01 -24.71 -13.08
CA PHE A 159 -9.01 -23.25 -13.00
C PHE A 159 -10.11 -22.72 -12.10
N GLY A 160 -11.36 -23.15 -12.30
CA GLY A 160 -12.48 -22.70 -11.47
C GLY A 160 -12.31 -23.04 -9.98
N ARG A 161 -11.78 -24.26 -9.68
CA ARG A 161 -11.48 -24.66 -8.30
C ARG A 161 -10.33 -23.84 -7.70
N THR A 162 -9.26 -23.63 -8.47
CA THR A 162 -8.10 -22.83 -8.03
C THR A 162 -8.50 -21.39 -7.79
N MET A 163 -9.26 -20.79 -8.70
CA MET A 163 -9.76 -19.43 -8.55
C MET A 163 -10.73 -19.31 -7.35
N GLY A 164 -11.63 -20.28 -7.19
CA GLY A 164 -12.52 -20.34 -6.03
C GLY A 164 -11.75 -20.43 -4.71
N TYR A 165 -10.68 -21.24 -4.67
CA TYR A 165 -9.81 -21.33 -3.50
C TYR A 165 -9.15 -19.98 -3.21
N TYR A 166 -8.53 -19.33 -4.21
CA TYR A 166 -7.83 -18.06 -4.06
C TYR A 166 -8.76 -16.93 -3.57
N LEU A 167 -9.94 -16.81 -4.19
CA LEU A 167 -10.92 -15.83 -3.74
C LEU A 167 -11.39 -16.06 -2.30
N CYS A 168 -11.61 -17.34 -1.92
CA CYS A 168 -12.01 -17.68 -0.56
C CYS A 168 -10.90 -17.39 0.46
N THR A 169 -9.65 -17.75 0.17
CA THR A 169 -8.54 -17.54 1.12
C THR A 169 -8.17 -16.06 1.24
N SER A 170 -8.16 -15.31 0.14
CA SER A 170 -7.94 -13.87 0.17
C SER A 170 -9.06 -13.13 0.90
N PHE A 171 -10.31 -13.54 0.71
CA PHE A 171 -11.43 -12.99 1.49
C PHE A 171 -11.28 -13.27 2.99
N LEU A 172 -10.94 -14.51 3.38
CA LEU A 172 -10.69 -14.87 4.79
C LEU A 172 -9.50 -14.09 5.38
N ALA A 173 -8.46 -13.86 4.58
CA ALA A 173 -7.31 -13.05 4.98
C ALA A 173 -7.71 -11.60 5.25
N ILE A 174 -8.47 -10.98 4.33
CA ILE A 174 -8.98 -9.61 4.48
C ILE A 174 -9.87 -9.49 5.73
N VAL A 175 -10.83 -10.41 5.91
CA VAL A 175 -11.71 -10.43 7.10
C VAL A 175 -10.88 -10.55 8.38
N THR A 176 -9.84 -11.39 8.36
CA THR A 176 -8.91 -11.50 9.49
C THR A 176 -8.21 -10.16 9.75
N GLY A 177 -7.70 -9.49 8.72
CA GLY A 177 -7.08 -8.17 8.84
C GLY A 177 -8.03 -7.12 9.42
N LEU A 178 -9.25 -7.04 8.87
CA LEU A 178 -10.30 -6.13 9.35
C LEU A 178 -10.68 -6.41 10.81
N LEU A 179 -10.78 -7.68 11.20
CA LEU A 179 -11.06 -8.05 12.59
C LEU A 179 -9.98 -7.55 13.55
N PHE A 180 -8.71 -7.80 13.22
CA PHE A 180 -7.60 -7.41 14.08
C PHE A 180 -7.42 -5.89 14.16
N VAL A 181 -7.55 -5.15 13.05
CA VAL A 181 -7.40 -3.69 13.07
C VAL A 181 -8.54 -2.99 13.81
N ASN A 182 -9.77 -3.49 13.71
CA ASN A 182 -10.90 -2.97 14.48
C ASN A 182 -10.83 -3.34 15.97
N LEU A 183 -10.21 -4.48 16.32
CA LEU A 183 -10.05 -4.91 17.72
C LEU A 183 -8.91 -4.17 18.41
N ILE A 184 -7.78 -3.98 17.73
CA ILE A 184 -6.56 -3.38 18.31
C ILE A 184 -6.59 -1.87 18.21
N GLN A 185 -7.23 -1.31 17.16
CA GLN A 185 -7.34 0.13 16.89
C GLN A 185 -5.97 0.84 16.97
N PRO A 186 -5.00 0.43 16.10
CA PRO A 186 -3.63 0.92 16.21
C PRO A 186 -3.49 2.43 15.99
N GLY A 187 -4.38 3.07 15.21
CA GLY A 187 -4.35 4.50 14.93
C GLY A 187 -4.90 5.36 16.07
N ASP A 188 -5.86 4.86 16.84
CA ASP A 188 -6.50 5.60 17.93
C ASP A 188 -5.64 5.67 19.20
N ARG A 189 -4.48 5.00 19.21
CA ARG A 189 -3.57 4.94 20.36
C ARG A 189 -2.56 6.07 20.44
N SER A 190 -2.61 7.05 19.54
CA SER A 190 -1.83 8.27 19.65
C SER A 190 -2.67 9.35 20.37
N GLU A 191 -2.16 9.89 21.49
CA GLU A 191 -2.77 11.05 22.14
C GLU A 191 -2.66 12.32 21.29
N SER A 192 -1.74 12.35 20.34
CA SER A 192 -1.59 13.40 19.33
C SER A 192 -2.11 12.88 18.00
N ALA A 193 -3.25 13.39 17.56
CA ALA A 193 -3.71 13.16 16.20
C ALA A 193 -2.58 13.54 15.24
N VAL A 194 -2.05 12.57 14.50
CA VAL A 194 -1.13 12.84 13.39
C VAL A 194 -1.98 13.45 12.29
N THR A 195 -2.28 14.75 12.46
CA THR A 195 -3.09 15.50 11.51
C THR A 195 -2.25 15.80 10.27
N VAL A 196 -2.27 14.86 9.32
CA VAL A 196 -2.04 15.24 7.93
C VAL A 196 -3.35 15.82 7.42
N ALA A 197 -3.27 17.12 7.15
CA ALA A 197 -4.41 17.92 6.78
C ALA A 197 -4.99 17.50 5.43
N THR A 198 -6.10 16.81 5.46
CA THR A 198 -6.95 16.65 4.29
C THR A 198 -8.41 16.81 4.70
N ASP A 199 -9.13 17.66 3.96
CA ASP A 199 -10.59 17.66 3.95
C ASP A 199 -11.04 16.35 3.27
N ALA A 200 -10.84 15.22 3.95
CA ALA A 200 -11.48 13.98 3.56
C ALA A 200 -12.98 14.22 3.77
N VAL A 201 -13.65 14.59 2.70
CA VAL A 201 -15.12 14.67 2.68
C VAL A 201 -15.62 13.27 2.95
N VAL A 202 -15.90 12.99 4.22
CA VAL A 202 -16.60 11.77 4.62
C VAL A 202 -17.94 11.82 3.92
N LYS A 203 -18.06 11.06 2.82
CA LYS A 203 -19.37 10.85 2.19
C LYS A 203 -20.27 10.26 3.27
N SER A 204 -21.36 10.94 3.56
CA SER A 204 -22.40 10.46 4.47
C SER A 204 -22.70 8.98 4.16
N ALA A 205 -22.92 8.18 5.20
CA ALA A 205 -23.15 6.74 5.09
C ALA A 205 -24.34 6.45 4.17
N GLU A 206 -24.05 6.16 2.90
CA GLU A 206 -25.04 5.68 1.95
C GLU A 206 -25.45 4.24 2.31
N PRO A 207 -26.67 3.80 1.97
CA PRO A 207 -27.08 2.40 2.15
C PRO A 207 -26.07 1.45 1.49
N ILE A 208 -25.74 0.35 2.17
CA ILE A 208 -24.76 -0.66 1.68
C ILE A 208 -25.10 -1.12 0.24
N SER A 209 -26.40 -1.28 -0.09
CA SER A 209 -26.83 -1.66 -1.43
C SER A 209 -26.43 -0.63 -2.50
N VAL A 210 -26.53 0.65 -2.20
CA VAL A 210 -26.14 1.74 -3.11
C VAL A 210 -24.62 1.74 -3.28
N MET A 211 -23.87 1.57 -2.18
CA MET A 211 -22.41 1.48 -2.23
C MET A 211 -21.93 0.28 -3.04
N LEU A 212 -22.53 -0.91 -2.85
CA LEU A 212 -22.17 -2.09 -3.63
C LEU A 212 -22.49 -1.91 -5.12
N PHE A 213 -23.63 -1.31 -5.44
CA PHE A 213 -24.01 -1.03 -6.83
C PHE A 213 -23.05 -0.01 -7.47
N SER A 214 -22.70 1.05 -6.74
CA SER A 214 -21.72 2.04 -7.23
C SER A 214 -20.33 1.44 -7.48
N GLN A 215 -19.92 0.42 -6.69
CA GLN A 215 -18.68 -0.31 -6.97
C GLN A 215 -18.80 -1.15 -8.26
N LEU A 216 -19.93 -1.80 -8.50
CA LEU A 216 -20.17 -2.53 -9.75
C LEU A 216 -20.18 -1.58 -10.97
N GLU A 217 -20.79 -0.39 -10.84
CA GLU A 217 -20.75 0.63 -11.90
C GLU A 217 -19.30 1.08 -12.19
N LYS A 218 -18.50 1.33 -11.17
CA LYS A 218 -17.08 1.67 -11.32
C LYS A 218 -16.23 0.56 -11.95
N MET A 219 -16.67 -0.70 -11.89
CA MET A 219 -15.97 -1.79 -12.60
C MET A 219 -16.13 -1.72 -14.12
N VAL A 220 -17.12 -0.99 -14.64
CA VAL A 220 -17.38 -0.88 -16.07
C VAL A 220 -17.10 0.53 -16.57
N PRO A 221 -15.88 0.82 -17.04
CA PRO A 221 -15.55 2.17 -17.50
C PRO A 221 -16.28 2.52 -18.79
N THR A 222 -16.82 3.73 -18.87
CA THR A 222 -17.37 4.28 -20.12
C THR A 222 -16.28 4.50 -21.17
N ASN A 223 -15.06 4.79 -20.73
CA ASN A 223 -13.88 4.95 -21.58
C ASN A 223 -12.63 4.37 -20.87
N PRO A 224 -12.10 3.22 -21.33
CA PRO A 224 -10.92 2.60 -20.70
C PRO A 224 -9.66 3.49 -20.76
N ILE A 225 -9.51 4.31 -21.80
CA ILE A 225 -8.34 5.21 -21.92
C ILE A 225 -8.44 6.35 -20.90
N GLN A 226 -9.64 6.86 -20.68
CA GLN A 226 -9.88 7.87 -19.64
C GLN A 226 -9.61 7.28 -18.25
N ALA A 227 -10.09 6.08 -17.97
CA ALA A 227 -9.82 5.38 -16.71
C ALA A 227 -8.30 5.21 -16.46
N LEU A 228 -7.53 4.86 -17.51
CA LEU A 228 -6.06 4.80 -17.42
C LEU A 228 -5.43 6.17 -17.12
N ALA A 229 -5.92 7.25 -17.75
CA ALA A 229 -5.40 8.60 -17.55
C ALA A 229 -5.75 9.18 -16.16
N GLU A 230 -6.93 8.91 -15.67
CA GLU A 230 -7.42 9.36 -14.35
C GLU A 230 -6.94 8.48 -13.20
N GLY A 231 -6.43 7.28 -13.50
CA GLY A 231 -5.97 6.32 -12.49
C GLY A 231 -7.13 5.64 -11.77
N ASP A 232 -8.25 5.41 -12.46
CA ASP A 232 -9.36 4.62 -11.91
C ASP A 232 -9.02 3.12 -11.96
N PHE A 233 -8.37 2.66 -10.95
CA PHE A 233 -7.79 1.31 -10.88
C PHE A 233 -8.83 0.20 -10.96
N LEU A 234 -10.02 0.38 -10.38
CA LEU A 234 -11.07 -0.64 -10.40
C LEU A 234 -11.54 -0.89 -11.84
N SER A 235 -11.78 0.19 -12.58
CA SER A 235 -12.09 0.16 -14.01
C SER A 235 -10.94 -0.44 -14.84
N ILE A 236 -9.70 -0.07 -14.53
CA ILE A 236 -8.50 -0.58 -15.22
C ILE A 236 -8.38 -2.10 -15.05
N ILE A 237 -8.50 -2.61 -13.81
CA ILE A 237 -8.40 -4.03 -13.51
C ILE A 237 -9.52 -4.80 -14.21
N SER A 238 -10.76 -4.35 -14.10
CA SER A 238 -11.92 -5.00 -14.71
C SER A 238 -11.82 -5.06 -16.23
N PHE A 239 -11.47 -3.95 -16.87
CA PHE A 239 -11.24 -3.89 -18.31
C PHE A 239 -10.10 -4.80 -18.75
N THR A 240 -8.98 -4.79 -18.03
CA THR A 240 -7.81 -5.62 -18.34
C THR A 240 -8.12 -7.10 -18.23
N LEU A 241 -8.85 -7.52 -17.18
CA LEU A 241 -9.32 -8.90 -17.02
C LEU A 241 -10.22 -9.30 -18.19
N MET A 242 -11.21 -8.47 -18.52
CA MET A 242 -12.14 -8.73 -19.61
C MET A 242 -11.40 -8.82 -20.96
N PHE A 243 -10.47 -7.89 -21.21
CA PHE A 243 -9.63 -7.91 -22.43
C PHE A 243 -8.82 -9.20 -22.55
N ALA A 244 -8.14 -9.62 -21.46
CA ALA A 244 -7.34 -10.83 -21.45
C ALA A 244 -8.20 -12.09 -21.64
N LEU A 245 -9.37 -12.18 -21.00
CA LEU A 245 -10.32 -13.26 -21.20
C LEU A 245 -10.86 -13.33 -22.64
N CYS A 246 -11.23 -12.17 -23.20
CA CYS A 246 -11.66 -12.11 -24.62
C CYS A 246 -10.53 -12.52 -25.57
N ALA A 247 -9.28 -12.13 -25.31
CA ALA A 247 -8.14 -12.56 -26.10
C ALA A 247 -7.98 -14.08 -26.09
N LEU A 248 -8.21 -14.75 -24.94
CA LEU A 248 -8.25 -16.22 -24.86
C LEU A 248 -9.38 -16.83 -25.73
N LEU A 249 -10.59 -16.22 -25.70
CA LEU A 249 -11.74 -16.69 -26.46
C LEU A 249 -11.58 -16.51 -27.97
N VAL A 250 -10.89 -15.48 -28.44
CA VAL A 250 -10.56 -15.30 -29.86
C VAL A 250 -9.72 -16.48 -30.39
N GLY A 251 -8.83 -17.04 -29.56
CA GLY A 251 -8.03 -18.19 -29.92
C GLY A 251 -6.97 -17.94 -31.01
N GLY A 252 -6.54 -18.98 -31.69
CA GLY A 252 -5.55 -18.89 -32.74
C GLY A 252 -4.17 -18.40 -32.26
N LYS A 253 -3.60 -17.39 -32.94
CA LYS A 253 -2.32 -16.77 -32.57
C LYS A 253 -2.48 -15.60 -31.62
N THR A 254 -3.69 -15.07 -31.44
CA THR A 254 -3.98 -13.85 -30.67
C THR A 254 -3.56 -13.95 -29.21
N PRO A 255 -3.90 -15.01 -28.46
CA PRO A 255 -3.49 -15.13 -27.05
C PRO A 255 -1.97 -15.08 -26.88
N ALA A 256 -1.23 -15.82 -27.72
CA ALA A 256 0.23 -15.86 -27.65
C ALA A 256 0.87 -14.49 -27.98
N THR A 257 0.35 -13.79 -28.97
CA THR A 257 0.86 -12.46 -29.35
C THR A 257 0.62 -11.44 -28.24
N VAL A 258 -0.60 -11.37 -27.70
CA VAL A 258 -0.95 -10.46 -26.62
C VAL A 258 -0.15 -10.78 -25.34
N ARG A 259 -0.02 -12.08 -25.02
CA ARG A 259 0.78 -12.52 -23.89
C ARG A 259 2.24 -12.09 -24.00
N ASN A 260 2.89 -12.38 -25.14
CA ASN A 260 4.31 -12.02 -25.35
C ASN A 260 4.52 -10.51 -25.24
N SER A 261 3.59 -9.70 -25.76
CA SER A 261 3.64 -8.24 -25.63
C SER A 261 3.50 -7.79 -24.17
N ALA A 262 2.56 -8.41 -23.42
CA ALA A 262 2.35 -8.12 -22.01
C ALA A 262 3.55 -8.55 -21.14
N GLU A 263 4.15 -9.72 -21.42
CA GLU A 263 5.36 -10.18 -20.73
C GLU A 263 6.55 -9.23 -20.98
N ALA A 264 6.79 -8.83 -22.22
CA ALA A 264 7.83 -7.85 -22.54
C ALA A 264 7.58 -6.50 -21.84
N GLY A 265 6.33 -6.02 -21.84
CA GLY A 265 5.94 -4.83 -21.11
C GLY A 265 6.16 -4.97 -19.59
N PHE A 266 5.81 -6.13 -19.03
CA PHE A 266 6.01 -6.43 -17.61
C PHE A 266 7.50 -6.40 -17.23
N GLU A 267 8.39 -7.00 -18.04
CA GLU A 267 9.83 -6.97 -17.79
C GLU A 267 10.40 -5.54 -17.78
N VAL A 268 9.94 -4.67 -18.71
CA VAL A 268 10.33 -3.26 -18.73
C VAL A 268 9.82 -2.54 -17.49
N MET A 269 8.55 -2.71 -17.14
CA MET A 269 7.96 -2.10 -15.95
C MET A 269 8.62 -2.58 -14.66
N MET A 270 8.99 -3.86 -14.59
CA MET A 270 9.78 -4.41 -13.49
C MET A 270 11.12 -3.70 -13.33
N LYS A 271 11.83 -3.49 -14.44
CA LYS A 271 13.12 -2.78 -14.43
C LYS A 271 12.95 -1.36 -13.95
N MET A 272 11.90 -0.66 -14.39
CA MET A 272 11.57 0.70 -13.94
C MET A 272 11.21 0.70 -12.44
N THR A 273 10.37 -0.22 -11.99
CA THR A 273 9.98 -0.35 -10.58
C THR A 273 11.20 -0.58 -9.69
N MET A 274 12.10 -1.49 -10.09
CA MET A 274 13.34 -1.73 -9.33
C MET A 274 14.27 -0.53 -9.31
N ALA A 275 14.30 0.29 -10.37
CA ALA A 275 15.06 1.54 -10.38
C ALA A 275 14.46 2.57 -9.40
N VAL A 276 13.13 2.69 -9.35
CA VAL A 276 12.44 3.56 -8.37
C VAL A 276 12.66 3.06 -6.94
N ILE A 277 12.52 1.75 -6.70
CA ILE A 277 12.76 1.13 -5.38
C ILE A 277 14.22 1.31 -4.92
N ALA A 278 15.19 1.38 -5.83
CA ALA A 278 16.57 1.67 -5.46
C ALA A 278 16.74 3.07 -4.84
N LEU A 279 15.81 4.00 -5.08
CA LEU A 279 15.77 5.33 -4.44
C LEU A 279 15.02 5.32 -3.09
N ALA A 280 14.39 4.21 -2.71
CA ALA A 280 13.60 4.11 -1.48
C ALA A 280 14.37 4.51 -0.20
N PRO A 281 15.68 4.22 -0.02
CA PRO A 281 16.41 4.70 1.15
C PRO A 281 16.35 6.22 1.33
N PHE A 282 16.43 6.99 0.25
CA PHE A 282 16.32 8.44 0.27
C PHE A 282 14.86 8.88 0.42
N GLY A 283 13.95 8.30 -0.35
CA GLY A 283 12.52 8.60 -0.27
C GLY A 283 11.96 8.40 1.14
N VAL A 284 12.27 7.25 1.76
CA VAL A 284 11.88 6.94 3.14
C VAL A 284 12.53 7.89 4.14
N CYS A 285 13.80 8.22 3.95
CA CYS A 285 14.49 9.19 4.79
C CYS A 285 13.77 10.55 4.79
N PHE A 286 13.41 11.08 3.62
CA PHE A 286 12.72 12.36 3.50
C PHE A 286 11.30 12.32 4.07
N LEU A 287 10.54 11.27 3.79
CA LEU A 287 9.18 11.10 4.32
C LEU A 287 9.18 10.98 5.85
N MET A 288 10.11 10.18 6.41
CA MET A 288 10.25 10.05 7.87
C MET A 288 10.73 11.33 8.52
N LEU A 289 11.67 12.05 7.89
CA LEU A 289 12.14 13.33 8.39
C LEU A 289 10.98 14.33 8.48
N ASN A 290 10.19 14.45 7.44
CA ASN A 290 9.03 15.34 7.43
C ASN A 290 8.00 14.92 8.50
N ALA A 291 7.61 13.64 8.54
CA ALA A 291 6.65 13.13 9.51
C ALA A 291 7.07 13.38 10.96
N THR A 292 8.34 13.14 11.28
CA THR A 292 8.87 13.33 12.65
C THR A 292 9.18 14.80 12.96
N ALA A 293 9.50 15.63 11.97
CA ALA A 293 9.64 17.07 12.16
C ALA A 293 8.29 17.71 12.53
N MET A 294 7.21 17.27 11.88
CA MET A 294 5.86 17.79 12.12
C MET A 294 5.24 17.27 13.43
N ASN A 295 5.43 16.00 13.76
CA ASN A 295 4.70 15.32 14.84
C ASN A 295 5.59 14.84 16.01
N GLY A 296 6.91 15.07 15.93
CA GLY A 296 7.84 14.59 16.94
C GLY A 296 8.04 13.07 16.94
N ALA A 297 8.44 12.51 18.09
CA ALA A 297 8.64 11.08 18.28
C ALA A 297 7.34 10.30 18.41
N ASP A 298 6.22 10.97 18.64
CA ASP A 298 4.91 10.32 18.89
C ASP A 298 4.39 9.56 17.67
N VAL A 299 4.91 9.86 16.49
CA VAL A 299 4.62 9.14 15.24
C VAL A 299 5.00 7.65 15.29
N PHE A 300 5.97 7.28 16.13
CA PHE A 300 6.44 5.90 16.20
C PHE A 300 5.49 4.98 16.99
N ILE A 301 4.73 5.52 17.94
CA ILE A 301 3.83 4.72 18.80
C ILE A 301 2.73 4.03 17.97
N PRO A 302 1.90 4.76 17.17
CA PRO A 302 0.90 4.12 16.33
C PRO A 302 1.51 3.20 15.27
N LEU A 303 2.72 3.52 14.78
CA LEU A 303 3.41 2.69 13.80
C LEU A 303 3.83 1.32 14.37
N VAL A 304 4.29 1.26 15.62
CA VAL A 304 4.58 -0.01 16.32
C VAL A 304 3.30 -0.82 16.51
N TRP A 305 2.20 -0.19 16.92
CA TRP A 305 0.91 -0.87 17.05
C TRP A 305 0.37 -1.38 15.72
N TYR A 306 0.55 -0.60 14.66
CA TYR A 306 0.24 -1.03 13.29
C TYR A 306 1.03 -2.28 12.89
N MET A 307 2.37 -2.26 13.07
CA MET A 307 3.21 -3.42 12.80
C MET A 307 2.75 -4.66 13.56
N LEU A 308 2.48 -4.50 14.85
CA LEU A 308 2.00 -5.59 15.70
C LEU A 308 0.66 -6.14 15.21
N THR A 309 -0.27 -5.25 14.83
CA THR A 309 -1.58 -5.63 14.29
C THR A 309 -1.45 -6.47 13.01
N VAL A 310 -0.62 -6.01 12.06
CA VAL A 310 -0.36 -6.75 10.81
C VAL A 310 0.28 -8.10 11.10
N LEU A 311 1.30 -8.15 11.96
CA LEU A 311 1.99 -9.40 12.30
C LEU A 311 1.07 -10.40 13.01
N LEU A 312 0.21 -9.96 13.91
CA LEU A 312 -0.77 -10.80 14.59
C LEU A 312 -1.81 -11.34 13.58
N ALA A 313 -2.34 -10.48 12.70
CA ALA A 313 -3.30 -10.91 11.69
C ALA A 313 -2.70 -11.89 10.68
N LEU A 314 -1.48 -11.63 10.17
CA LEU A 314 -0.74 -12.55 9.31
C LEU A 314 -0.45 -13.88 10.01
N SER A 315 -0.03 -13.85 11.28
CA SER A 315 0.23 -15.04 12.05
C SER A 315 -1.02 -15.86 12.28
N PHE A 316 -2.16 -15.22 12.57
CA PHE A 316 -3.44 -15.89 12.71
C PHE A 316 -3.84 -16.60 11.40
N HIS A 317 -3.75 -15.89 10.29
CA HIS A 317 -4.09 -16.46 8.98
C HIS A 317 -3.16 -17.63 8.62
N ALA A 318 -1.85 -17.48 8.81
CA ALA A 318 -0.85 -18.50 8.49
C ALA A 318 -0.88 -19.71 9.41
N CYS A 319 -1.15 -19.53 10.72
CA CYS A 319 -1.04 -20.60 11.72
C CYS A 319 -2.40 -21.21 12.10
N ILE A 320 -3.52 -20.55 11.80
CA ILE A 320 -4.85 -21.05 12.14
C ILE A 320 -5.68 -21.26 10.88
N THR A 321 -5.94 -20.22 10.08
CA THR A 321 -6.84 -20.30 8.92
C THR A 321 -6.34 -21.29 7.88
N LEU A 322 -5.13 -21.09 7.35
CA LEU A 322 -4.57 -21.96 6.31
C LEU A 322 -4.31 -23.41 6.78
N PRO A 323 -3.75 -23.67 7.98
CA PRO A 323 -3.65 -25.02 8.50
C PRO A 323 -4.99 -25.74 8.69
N LEU A 324 -6.02 -25.00 9.08
CA LEU A 324 -7.37 -25.57 9.19
C LEU A 324 -7.91 -26.02 7.82
N ILE A 325 -7.68 -25.24 6.78
CA ILE A 325 -8.01 -25.59 5.40
C ILE A 325 -7.25 -26.84 4.95
N VAL A 326 -5.92 -26.91 5.21
CA VAL A 326 -5.11 -28.09 4.89
C VAL A 326 -5.64 -29.34 5.61
N LYS A 327 -6.00 -29.22 6.89
CA LYS A 327 -6.52 -30.33 7.69
C LYS A 327 -7.90 -30.78 7.22
N LEU A 328 -8.82 -29.87 7.01
CA LEU A 328 -10.24 -30.18 6.74
C LEU A 328 -10.48 -30.49 5.27
N ILE A 329 -9.89 -29.70 4.34
CA ILE A 329 -10.15 -29.80 2.91
C ILE A 329 -9.11 -30.65 2.21
N ALA A 330 -7.81 -30.43 2.39
CA ALA A 330 -6.77 -31.27 1.79
C ALA A 330 -6.59 -32.59 2.53
N LYS A 331 -7.11 -32.74 3.75
CA LYS A 331 -6.99 -33.91 4.65
C LYS A 331 -5.54 -34.36 4.86
N ARG A 332 -4.63 -33.40 4.91
CA ARG A 332 -3.19 -33.61 5.21
C ARG A 332 -2.89 -33.12 6.62
N ASN A 333 -1.82 -33.62 7.24
CA ASN A 333 -1.30 -33.10 8.50
C ASN A 333 -0.67 -31.72 8.27
N PRO A 334 -1.21 -30.62 8.86
CA PRO A 334 -0.71 -29.27 8.58
C PRO A 334 0.73 -29.05 9.01
N LEU A 335 1.16 -29.68 10.12
CA LEU A 335 2.51 -29.52 10.65
C LEU A 335 3.56 -30.20 9.76
N GLU A 336 3.26 -31.41 9.28
CA GLU A 336 4.13 -32.13 8.32
C GLU A 336 4.20 -31.40 6.99
N PHE A 337 3.07 -30.87 6.53
CA PHE A 337 2.99 -30.08 5.32
C PHE A 337 3.82 -28.79 5.44
N ALA A 338 3.68 -28.05 6.55
CA ALA A 338 4.48 -26.85 6.81
C ALA A 338 5.99 -27.14 6.90
N ARG A 339 6.38 -28.26 7.54
CA ARG A 339 7.78 -28.72 7.56
C ARG A 339 8.31 -29.02 6.16
N SER A 340 7.50 -29.61 5.30
CA SER A 340 7.87 -29.87 3.90
C SER A 340 8.07 -28.56 3.12
N MET A 341 7.31 -27.52 3.42
CA MET A 341 7.38 -26.24 2.78
C MET A 341 8.41 -25.27 3.37
N SER A 342 9.03 -25.60 4.51
CA SER A 342 9.94 -24.71 5.23
C SER A 342 11.06 -24.07 4.37
N PRO A 343 11.72 -24.77 3.41
CA PRO A 343 12.73 -24.10 2.59
C PRO A 343 12.15 -23.02 1.67
N ALA A 344 10.96 -23.25 1.11
CA ALA A 344 10.27 -22.27 0.28
C ALA A 344 9.83 -21.06 1.11
N LEU A 345 9.24 -21.29 2.30
CA LEU A 345 8.77 -20.23 3.20
C LEU A 345 9.91 -19.34 3.70
N LEU A 346 11.05 -19.94 4.09
CA LEU A 346 12.23 -19.20 4.52
C LEU A 346 12.84 -18.39 3.38
N THR A 347 12.82 -18.93 2.16
CA THR A 347 13.32 -18.21 0.97
C THR A 347 12.37 -17.08 0.60
N ALA A 348 11.06 -17.29 0.66
CA ALA A 348 10.06 -16.24 0.45
C ALA A 348 10.21 -15.11 1.47
N PHE A 349 10.41 -15.46 2.75
CA PHE A 349 10.69 -14.51 3.81
C PHE A 349 11.93 -13.67 3.51
N SER A 350 13.05 -14.28 3.12
CA SER A 350 14.31 -13.55 2.91
C SER A 350 14.32 -12.73 1.62
N SER A 351 13.70 -13.23 0.54
CA SER A 351 13.67 -12.57 -0.76
C SER A 351 12.56 -11.52 -0.87
N ALA A 352 11.47 -11.68 -0.13
CA ALA A 352 10.22 -10.95 -0.28
C ALA A 352 9.70 -10.97 -1.73
N SER A 353 9.84 -12.13 -2.41
CA SER A 353 9.40 -12.29 -3.80
C SER A 353 8.80 -13.68 -4.00
N SER A 354 7.48 -13.74 -4.26
CA SER A 354 6.79 -14.99 -4.58
C SER A 354 7.29 -15.58 -5.90
N ASN A 355 7.49 -14.75 -6.92
CA ASN A 355 8.01 -15.16 -8.22
C ASN A 355 9.47 -15.67 -8.12
N GLY A 356 10.33 -14.99 -7.35
CA GLY A 356 11.71 -15.40 -7.13
C GLY A 356 11.82 -16.73 -6.37
N THR A 357 10.82 -17.06 -5.56
CA THR A 357 10.78 -18.30 -4.77
C THR A 357 10.09 -19.45 -5.51
N LEU A 358 9.36 -19.17 -6.59
CA LEU A 358 8.50 -20.13 -7.29
C LEU A 358 9.19 -21.46 -7.64
N PRO A 359 10.44 -21.52 -8.18
CA PRO A 359 11.09 -22.80 -8.48
C PRO A 359 11.31 -23.68 -7.24
N LEU A 360 11.64 -23.04 -6.10
CA LEU A 360 11.84 -23.76 -4.85
C LEU A 360 10.51 -24.17 -4.21
N THR A 361 9.46 -23.37 -4.39
CA THR A 361 8.10 -23.70 -3.95
C THR A 361 7.59 -24.91 -4.69
N MET A 362 7.73 -24.97 -6.03
CA MET A 362 7.39 -26.14 -6.85
C MET A 362 8.16 -27.38 -6.40
N ALA A 363 9.48 -27.29 -6.27
CA ALA A 363 10.30 -28.40 -5.83
C ALA A 363 9.92 -28.90 -4.42
N SER A 364 9.56 -28.01 -3.50
CA SER A 364 9.15 -28.37 -2.14
C SER A 364 7.78 -29.06 -2.12
N VAL A 365 6.80 -28.51 -2.85
CA VAL A 365 5.46 -29.07 -2.96
C VAL A 365 5.49 -30.46 -3.61
N GLU A 366 6.26 -30.65 -4.69
CA GLU A 366 6.34 -31.93 -5.40
C GLU A 366 7.16 -32.98 -4.64
N LYS A 367 8.43 -32.66 -4.37
CA LYS A 367 9.39 -33.65 -3.84
C LYS A 367 9.27 -33.92 -2.37
N ARG A 368 8.81 -32.95 -1.56
CA ARG A 368 8.74 -33.06 -0.12
C ARG A 368 7.31 -33.25 0.39
N ALA A 369 6.33 -32.57 -0.24
CA ALA A 369 4.93 -32.67 0.16
C ALA A 369 4.13 -33.66 -0.69
N GLY A 370 4.68 -34.22 -1.79
CA GLY A 370 4.05 -35.26 -2.60
C GLY A 370 2.81 -34.80 -3.36
N VAL A 371 2.78 -33.54 -3.79
CA VAL A 371 1.74 -33.02 -4.69
C VAL A 371 2.14 -33.34 -6.14
N SER A 372 1.17 -33.69 -6.99
CA SER A 372 1.44 -33.99 -8.38
C SER A 372 2.04 -32.81 -9.14
N ASN A 373 2.97 -33.11 -10.06
CA ASN A 373 3.55 -32.07 -10.94
C ASN A 373 2.48 -31.38 -11.80
N GLN A 374 1.43 -32.10 -12.22
CA GLN A 374 0.33 -31.53 -12.97
C GLN A 374 -0.39 -30.40 -12.19
N THR A 375 -0.62 -30.59 -10.90
CA THR A 375 -1.27 -29.60 -10.04
C THR A 375 -0.31 -28.46 -9.72
N SER A 376 0.93 -28.76 -9.34
CA SER A 376 1.91 -27.74 -8.93
C SER A 376 2.28 -26.80 -10.07
N SER A 377 2.49 -27.34 -11.28
CA SER A 377 2.84 -26.56 -12.48
C SER A 377 1.73 -25.61 -12.94
N PHE A 378 0.49 -25.87 -12.52
CA PHE A 378 -0.65 -25.02 -12.82
C PHE A 378 -0.93 -24.04 -11.69
N VAL A 379 -1.10 -24.52 -10.46
CA VAL A 379 -1.57 -23.72 -9.31
C VAL A 379 -0.51 -22.70 -8.89
N LEU A 380 0.76 -23.09 -8.71
CA LEU A 380 1.77 -22.22 -8.14
C LEU A 380 2.15 -21.00 -9.01
N PRO A 381 2.36 -21.13 -10.35
CA PRO A 381 2.62 -19.94 -11.18
C PRO A 381 1.44 -18.97 -11.19
N LEU A 382 0.20 -19.50 -11.16
CA LEU A 382 -1.00 -18.71 -11.09
C LEU A 382 -1.12 -18.01 -9.73
N GLY A 383 -0.87 -18.72 -8.62
CA GLY A 383 -0.90 -18.21 -7.27
C GLY A 383 0.10 -17.09 -7.03
N ALA A 384 1.32 -17.27 -7.50
CA ALA A 384 2.38 -16.27 -7.37
C ALA A 384 2.04 -14.87 -7.95
N THR A 385 0.98 -14.78 -8.76
CA THR A 385 0.48 -13.52 -9.36
C THR A 385 -0.94 -13.15 -8.95
N ILE A 386 -1.79 -14.12 -8.61
CA ILE A 386 -3.24 -13.87 -8.37
C ILE A 386 -3.61 -14.07 -6.90
N ASN A 387 -2.93 -14.96 -6.18
CA ASN A 387 -3.26 -15.30 -4.81
C ASN A 387 -2.32 -14.62 -3.82
N MET A 388 -2.68 -13.42 -3.40
CA MET A 388 -1.85 -12.61 -2.51
C MET A 388 -2.55 -12.33 -1.17
N ASP A 389 -2.88 -13.38 -0.43
CA ASP A 389 -3.60 -13.32 0.86
C ASP A 389 -2.93 -12.38 1.86
N GLY A 390 -1.61 -12.50 2.02
CA GLY A 390 -0.87 -11.64 2.94
C GLY A 390 -0.87 -10.18 2.49
N THR A 391 -0.83 -9.92 1.17
CA THR A 391 -0.90 -8.56 0.61
C THR A 391 -2.28 -7.96 0.81
N ALA A 392 -3.34 -8.69 0.48
CA ALA A 392 -4.72 -8.24 0.65
C ALA A 392 -5.08 -7.93 2.12
N LEU A 393 -4.63 -8.80 3.04
CA LEU A 393 -4.76 -8.58 4.49
C LEU A 393 -4.03 -7.30 4.93
N TYR A 394 -2.79 -7.14 4.51
CA TYR A 394 -1.96 -5.99 4.82
C TYR A 394 -2.58 -4.68 4.32
N GLU A 395 -3.06 -4.64 3.08
CA GLU A 395 -3.71 -3.47 2.50
C GLU A 395 -4.95 -3.05 3.28
N ALA A 396 -5.78 -4.02 3.66
CA ALA A 396 -6.97 -3.75 4.47
C ALA A 396 -6.62 -3.15 5.84
N VAL A 397 -5.61 -3.73 6.53
CA VAL A 397 -5.14 -3.21 7.83
C VAL A 397 -4.52 -1.82 7.68
N ALA A 398 -3.71 -1.60 6.64
CA ALA A 398 -3.03 -0.34 6.39
C ALA A 398 -4.00 0.82 6.13
N VAL A 399 -5.02 0.57 5.30
CA VAL A 399 -6.02 1.58 4.96
C VAL A 399 -6.87 1.96 6.18
N LEU A 400 -7.30 0.98 6.99
CA LEU A 400 -8.02 1.28 8.22
C LEU A 400 -7.14 1.98 9.26
N PHE A 401 -5.88 1.62 9.36
CA PHE A 401 -4.91 2.32 10.21
C PHE A 401 -4.76 3.79 9.81
N ILE A 402 -4.61 4.06 8.51
CA ILE A 402 -4.56 5.44 8.00
C ILE A 402 -5.87 6.18 8.28
N ALA A 403 -7.01 5.51 8.14
CA ALA A 403 -8.30 6.10 8.47
C ALA A 403 -8.39 6.48 9.96
N GLN A 404 -7.99 5.57 10.87
CA GLN A 404 -7.96 5.82 12.31
C GLN A 404 -7.05 7.00 12.71
N LEU A 405 -5.94 7.22 11.98
CA LEU A 405 -5.06 8.37 12.22
C LEU A 405 -5.66 9.71 11.77
N ASN A 406 -6.55 9.70 10.78
CA ASN A 406 -7.03 10.93 10.12
C ASN A 406 -8.49 11.28 10.43
N MET A 407 -9.26 10.32 10.92
CA MET A 407 -10.69 10.49 11.14
C MET A 407 -11.01 10.43 12.61
N THR A 408 -11.90 11.32 13.06
CA THR A 408 -12.41 11.33 14.44
C THR A 408 -13.42 10.21 14.72
N GLU A 409 -14.05 9.69 13.67
CA GLU A 409 -14.99 8.58 13.75
C GLU A 409 -14.47 7.34 13.01
N PRO A 410 -14.75 6.13 13.51
CA PRO A 410 -14.35 4.90 12.82
C PRO A 410 -14.97 4.81 11.42
N LEU A 411 -14.24 4.24 10.47
CA LEU A 411 -14.77 3.96 9.13
C LEU A 411 -16.08 3.16 9.22
N SER A 412 -17.12 3.67 8.54
CA SER A 412 -18.40 2.98 8.47
C SER A 412 -18.24 1.57 7.90
N LEU A 413 -19.13 0.64 8.29
CA LEU A 413 -19.10 -0.73 7.77
C LEU A 413 -19.15 -0.77 6.23
N GLY A 414 -19.87 0.15 5.60
CA GLY A 414 -19.91 0.25 4.14
C GLY A 414 -18.57 0.58 3.52
N LEU A 415 -17.81 1.53 4.09
CA LEU A 415 -16.46 1.86 3.63
C LEU A 415 -15.49 0.71 3.90
N GLN A 416 -15.61 -0.02 5.02
CA GLN A 416 -14.80 -1.21 5.27
C GLN A 416 -15.08 -2.33 4.25
N ILE A 417 -16.32 -2.50 3.81
CA ILE A 417 -16.69 -3.42 2.71
C ILE A 417 -16.04 -2.93 1.39
N THR A 418 -16.04 -1.63 1.13
CA THR A 418 -15.34 -1.07 -0.04
C THR A 418 -13.84 -1.37 0.02
N VAL A 419 -13.19 -1.17 1.17
CA VAL A 419 -11.78 -1.56 1.38
C VAL A 419 -11.59 -3.05 1.09
N ALA A 420 -12.45 -3.92 1.63
CA ALA A 420 -12.34 -5.35 1.45
C ALA A 420 -12.46 -5.77 -0.02
N LEU A 421 -13.46 -5.25 -0.73
CA LEU A 421 -13.68 -5.57 -2.15
C LEU A 421 -12.55 -5.03 -3.03
N THR A 422 -12.10 -3.80 -2.76
CA THR A 422 -11.00 -3.20 -3.53
C THR A 422 -9.70 -3.96 -3.28
N ALA A 423 -9.35 -4.26 -2.03
CA ALA A 423 -8.17 -5.05 -1.69
C ALA A 423 -8.19 -6.45 -2.33
N LEU A 424 -9.36 -7.11 -2.35
CA LEU A 424 -9.53 -8.40 -3.01
C LEU A 424 -9.27 -8.32 -4.52
N LEU A 425 -9.82 -7.32 -5.19
CA LEU A 425 -9.66 -7.14 -6.64
C LEU A 425 -8.23 -6.72 -7.00
N VAL A 426 -7.64 -5.83 -6.22
CA VAL A 426 -6.27 -5.34 -6.42
C VAL A 426 -5.25 -6.44 -6.19
N SER A 427 -5.46 -7.30 -5.21
CA SER A 427 -4.56 -8.42 -4.91
C SER A 427 -4.45 -9.42 -6.08
N ILE A 428 -5.51 -9.56 -6.89
CA ILE A 428 -5.50 -10.39 -8.11
C ILE A 428 -4.52 -9.85 -9.17
N GLY A 429 -4.30 -8.53 -9.21
CA GLY A 429 -3.39 -7.89 -10.17
C GLY A 429 -1.99 -7.62 -9.63
N ALA A 430 -1.73 -7.94 -8.37
CA ALA A 430 -0.45 -7.69 -7.76
C ALA A 430 0.65 -8.57 -8.35
N ALA A 431 1.80 -7.97 -8.64
CA ALA A 431 2.97 -8.74 -9.10
C ALA A 431 3.68 -9.38 -7.89
N GLY A 432 4.13 -10.63 -8.02
CA GLY A 432 4.86 -11.37 -6.97
C GLY A 432 6.30 -10.87 -6.73
N ILE A 433 6.45 -9.56 -6.50
CA ILE A 433 7.71 -8.82 -6.38
C ILE A 433 7.79 -8.05 -5.06
N PRO A 434 9.00 -7.72 -4.58
CA PRO A 434 9.15 -6.88 -3.41
C PRO A 434 8.40 -5.53 -3.54
N HIS A 435 7.76 -5.10 -2.44
CA HIS A 435 7.04 -3.83 -2.35
C HIS A 435 5.79 -3.69 -3.25
N ALA A 436 5.30 -4.75 -3.89
CA ALA A 436 4.08 -4.68 -4.71
C ALA A 436 2.87 -4.14 -3.93
N GLY A 437 2.71 -4.53 -2.66
CA GLY A 437 1.62 -4.06 -1.81
C GLY A 437 1.59 -2.55 -1.57
N LEU A 438 2.76 -1.87 -1.60
CA LEU A 438 2.80 -0.40 -1.49
C LEU A 438 2.16 0.26 -2.71
N VAL A 439 2.46 -0.27 -3.90
CA VAL A 439 1.88 0.23 -5.14
C VAL A 439 0.36 0.00 -5.16
N MET A 440 -0.07 -1.17 -4.69
CA MET A 440 -1.48 -1.55 -4.66
C MET A 440 -2.27 -0.80 -3.57
N MET A 441 -1.65 -0.45 -2.44
CA MET A 441 -2.28 0.33 -1.36
C MET A 441 -2.80 1.69 -1.85
N VAL A 442 -2.11 2.33 -2.81
CA VAL A 442 -2.58 3.60 -3.43
C VAL A 442 -4.00 3.45 -3.93
N ILE A 443 -4.31 2.32 -4.55
CA ILE A 443 -5.63 2.03 -5.13
C ILE A 443 -6.70 1.96 -4.05
N VAL A 444 -6.40 1.24 -2.97
CA VAL A 444 -7.36 1.03 -1.88
C VAL A 444 -7.60 2.34 -1.12
N LEU A 445 -6.55 3.15 -0.90
CA LEU A 445 -6.68 4.49 -0.30
C LEU A 445 -7.57 5.41 -1.14
N GLN A 446 -7.35 5.45 -2.46
CA GLN A 446 -8.17 6.27 -3.36
C GLN A 446 -9.63 5.84 -3.40
N ALA A 447 -9.91 4.53 -3.32
CA ALA A 447 -11.26 4.00 -3.33
C ALA A 447 -12.13 4.52 -2.16
N VAL A 448 -11.49 4.85 -1.04
CA VAL A 448 -12.15 5.39 0.16
C VAL A 448 -11.87 6.88 0.41
N GLY A 449 -11.14 7.54 -0.50
CA GLY A 449 -10.88 8.98 -0.43
C GLY A 449 -9.89 9.40 0.64
N LEU A 450 -8.97 8.50 1.05
CA LEU A 450 -7.93 8.80 2.04
C LEU A 450 -6.67 9.41 1.39
N PRO A 451 -5.93 10.24 2.14
CA PRO A 451 -4.73 10.91 1.65
C PRO A 451 -3.62 9.92 1.35
N LEU A 452 -2.99 10.06 0.19
CA LEU A 452 -1.95 9.17 -0.28
C LEU A 452 -0.60 9.44 0.40
N GLU A 453 -0.40 10.64 0.89
CA GLU A 453 0.80 11.11 1.60
C GLU A 453 1.08 10.29 2.85
N MET A 454 0.01 9.79 3.51
CA MET A 454 0.11 8.92 4.68
C MET A 454 0.75 7.55 4.40
N GLN A 455 0.81 7.13 3.15
CA GLN A 455 1.55 5.93 2.75
C GLN A 455 3.05 6.04 3.10
N GLY A 456 3.59 7.26 3.13
CA GLY A 456 4.98 7.52 3.50
C GLY A 456 5.34 7.00 4.89
N LEU A 457 4.40 7.08 5.84
CA LEU A 457 4.58 6.56 7.20
C LEU A 457 4.69 5.02 7.21
N ILE A 458 3.82 4.35 6.45
CA ILE A 458 3.80 2.89 6.35
C ILE A 458 5.03 2.36 5.61
N LEU A 459 5.52 3.10 4.61
CA LEU A 459 6.68 2.74 3.81
C LEU A 459 7.92 2.46 4.67
N ALA A 460 8.06 3.15 5.80
CA ALA A 460 9.17 2.99 6.72
C ALA A 460 9.28 1.55 7.28
N VAL A 461 8.16 0.90 7.54
CA VAL A 461 8.08 -0.44 8.14
C VAL A 461 7.73 -1.53 7.13
N ASP A 462 7.34 -1.13 5.90
CA ASP A 462 6.84 -2.04 4.86
C ASP A 462 7.81 -3.18 4.57
N ARG A 463 9.12 -2.92 4.54
CA ARG A 463 10.09 -3.96 4.19
C ARG A 463 10.05 -5.15 5.14
N VAL A 464 9.91 -4.91 6.43
CA VAL A 464 9.80 -5.98 7.43
C VAL A 464 8.49 -6.74 7.23
N LEU A 465 7.40 -6.00 7.06
CA LEU A 465 6.08 -6.59 6.85
C LEU A 465 6.00 -7.36 5.52
N ASP A 466 6.68 -6.90 4.46
CA ASP A 466 6.75 -7.56 3.16
C ASP A 466 7.38 -8.96 3.22
N MET A 467 8.38 -9.16 4.08
CA MET A 467 8.98 -10.48 4.30
C MET A 467 7.96 -11.48 4.87
N PHE A 468 7.21 -11.09 5.89
CA PHE A 468 6.14 -11.92 6.48
C PHE A 468 5.00 -12.14 5.50
N ARG A 469 4.54 -11.08 4.85
CA ARG A 469 3.46 -11.07 3.86
C ARG A 469 3.73 -12.02 2.71
N THR A 470 4.95 -11.98 2.15
CA THR A 470 5.38 -12.86 1.06
C THR A 470 5.44 -14.32 1.50
N SER A 471 5.91 -14.61 2.71
CA SER A 471 5.86 -15.97 3.27
C SER A 471 4.43 -16.49 3.35
N VAL A 472 3.47 -15.64 3.77
CA VAL A 472 2.06 -16.03 3.86
C VAL A 472 1.47 -16.26 2.47
N ASN A 473 1.81 -15.44 1.46
CA ASN A 473 1.38 -15.66 0.08
C ASN A 473 1.85 -17.03 -0.44
N VAL A 474 3.14 -17.33 -0.33
CA VAL A 474 3.71 -18.61 -0.75
C VAL A 474 3.13 -19.79 0.04
N TRP A 475 2.82 -19.59 1.32
CA TRP A 475 2.16 -20.60 2.15
C TRP A 475 0.73 -20.86 1.68
N SER A 476 -0.05 -19.84 1.37
CA SER A 476 -1.41 -19.96 0.83
C SER A 476 -1.41 -20.67 -0.53
N ASP A 477 -0.48 -20.32 -1.43
CA ASP A 477 -0.31 -20.99 -2.73
C ASP A 477 -0.05 -22.49 -2.55
N SER A 478 0.83 -22.83 -1.60
CA SER A 478 1.18 -24.21 -1.30
C SER A 478 -0.02 -25.00 -0.73
N CYS A 479 -0.79 -24.38 0.16
CA CYS A 479 -2.02 -24.94 0.69
C CYS A 479 -3.06 -25.16 -0.43
N GLY A 480 -3.16 -24.20 -1.37
CA GLY A 480 -3.99 -24.32 -2.57
C GLY A 480 -3.62 -25.52 -3.42
N CYS A 481 -2.32 -25.73 -3.64
CA CYS A 481 -1.84 -26.93 -4.34
C CYS A 481 -2.32 -28.22 -3.66
N ALA A 482 -2.20 -28.33 -2.35
CA ALA A 482 -2.62 -29.53 -1.62
C ALA A 482 -4.14 -29.75 -1.69
N VAL A 483 -4.92 -28.66 -1.69
CA VAL A 483 -6.40 -28.71 -1.82
C VAL A 483 -6.80 -29.15 -3.22
N ILE A 484 -6.22 -28.53 -4.26
CA ILE A 484 -6.57 -28.82 -5.66
C ILE A 484 -6.13 -30.21 -6.08
N ASP A 485 -4.95 -30.64 -5.66
CA ASP A 485 -4.41 -31.98 -5.90
C ASP A 485 -5.37 -33.06 -5.43
N ARG A 486 -5.85 -32.96 -4.19
CA ARG A 486 -6.85 -33.88 -3.65
C ARG A 486 -8.15 -33.94 -4.49
N PHE A 487 -8.64 -32.79 -4.96
CA PHE A 487 -9.85 -32.79 -5.81
C PHE A 487 -9.60 -33.39 -7.19
N ASN A 488 -8.37 -33.42 -7.67
CA ASN A 488 -8.00 -34.07 -8.93
C ASN A 488 -7.85 -35.60 -8.77
N ASP A 489 -7.25 -36.09 -7.67
CA ASP A 489 -7.12 -37.50 -7.34
C ASP A 489 -8.51 -38.17 -7.20
N SER A 490 -9.46 -37.54 -6.53
CA SER A 490 -10.81 -38.05 -6.36
C SER A 490 -11.58 -38.25 -7.68
N LEU A 491 -11.14 -37.59 -8.76
CA LEU A 491 -11.73 -37.75 -10.10
C LEU A 491 -11.08 -38.85 -10.90
N SER A 492 -9.80 -39.17 -10.65
CA SER A 492 -9.10 -40.28 -11.29
C SER A 492 -9.61 -41.64 -10.76
N GLU A 493 -9.99 -41.71 -9.48
CA GLU A 493 -10.59 -42.88 -8.85
C GLU A 493 -12.05 -43.14 -9.25
N SER A 494 -12.78 -42.10 -9.69
CA SER A 494 -14.20 -42.20 -10.08
C SER A 494 -14.46 -42.39 -11.58
N ALA A 495 -13.41 -42.44 -12.40
CA ALA A 495 -13.55 -42.78 -13.81
C ALA A 495 -13.76 -44.32 -13.96
N PRO A 496 -14.90 -44.80 -14.51
CA PRO A 496 -15.07 -46.23 -14.78
C PRO A 496 -14.02 -46.70 -15.80
N ALA A 497 -13.43 -47.86 -15.50
CA ALA A 497 -12.43 -48.56 -16.31
C ALA A 497 -12.96 -48.96 -17.69
#